data_2ad0db245670128a3cca48fe08099a29
#
_entry.id   2ad0db245670128a3cca48fe08099a29
#
_cell.length_a   1.000
_cell.length_b   1.000
_cell.length_c   1.000
_cell.angle_alpha   90.00
_cell.angle_beta   90.00
_cell.angle_gamma   90.00
#
_symmetry.space_group_name_H-M   'P 1'
#
loop_
_entity.id
_entity.type
_entity.pdbx_description
1 polymer ?
#
loop_
_entity_poly.entity_id
_entity_poly.type
_entity_poly.pdbx_seq_one_letter_code
_entity_poly.pdbx_strand_id
1 'polypeptide(L)'
;MKIIIVGAGQVGGTLAEHLASERNDITLIDKDSNRLRELQDRLDIGTVAGHGSHPGVLARAGAEDAEMLIAVTDSDEINMVACQVAHSMFRTPTRIARIRSHAYTQHASLFSKEAFPIDVIISPENLVTNAIERLIEYPGAVQVLDFADGKAQLVGMKAYHGGPMVGQQLTEIRKRMPNADTRVA
;
A
#
# COMPACT_ATOMS: atom_id res chain seq x y z
N MET A 1 12.04 -6.37 12.07
CA MET A 1 10.72 -6.02 12.65
C MET A 1 9.87 -7.27 12.76
N LYS A 2 9.00 -7.32 13.79
CA LYS A 2 7.98 -8.37 13.90
C LYS A 2 6.68 -7.88 13.27
N ILE A 3 6.25 -8.55 12.20
CA ILE A 3 5.14 -8.10 11.34
C ILE A 3 4.09 -9.21 11.25
N ILE A 4 2.84 -8.87 11.51
CA ILE A 4 1.70 -9.75 11.29
C ILE A 4 0.98 -9.34 10.01
N ILE A 5 0.79 -10.29 9.11
CA ILE A 5 0.01 -10.10 7.88
C ILE A 5 -1.28 -10.91 7.99
N VAL A 6 -2.42 -10.26 7.83
CA VAL A 6 -3.75 -10.88 7.85
C VAL A 6 -4.27 -10.99 6.42
N GLY A 7 -4.40 -12.24 5.95
CA GLY A 7 -4.79 -12.59 4.59
C GLY A 7 -3.64 -13.15 3.76
N ALA A 8 -3.69 -14.45 3.41
CA ALA A 8 -2.71 -15.15 2.58
C ALA A 8 -3.11 -15.19 1.09
N GLY A 9 -3.96 -14.25 0.65
CA GLY A 9 -4.28 -14.09 -0.77
C GLY A 9 -3.09 -13.56 -1.56
N GLN A 10 -3.33 -13.19 -2.82
CA GLN A 10 -2.28 -12.70 -3.72
C GLN A 10 -1.47 -11.55 -3.11
N VAL A 11 -2.13 -10.54 -2.54
CA VAL A 11 -1.45 -9.38 -1.94
C VAL A 11 -0.63 -9.78 -0.71
N GLY A 12 -1.26 -10.50 0.25
CA GLY A 12 -0.57 -10.88 1.48
C GLY A 12 0.56 -11.87 1.26
N GLY A 13 0.39 -12.83 0.34
CA GLY A 13 1.45 -13.77 -0.03
C GLY A 13 2.66 -13.07 -0.66
N THR A 14 2.42 -12.15 -1.61
CA THR A 14 3.50 -11.36 -2.22
C THR A 14 4.19 -10.46 -1.19
N LEU A 15 3.44 -9.83 -0.29
CA LEU A 15 4.02 -9.03 0.79
C LEU A 15 4.89 -9.88 1.73
N ALA A 16 4.40 -11.07 2.13
CA ALA A 16 5.16 -11.98 2.97
C ALA A 16 6.49 -12.38 2.31
N GLU A 17 6.47 -12.69 1.01
CA GLU A 17 7.67 -13.04 0.23
C GLU A 17 8.69 -11.88 0.21
N HIS A 18 8.25 -10.66 -0.11
CA HIS A 18 9.13 -9.50 -0.15
C HIS A 18 9.68 -9.15 1.24
N LEU A 19 8.83 -9.08 2.26
CA LEU A 19 9.24 -8.66 3.60
C LEU A 19 10.09 -9.70 4.33
N ALA A 20 9.87 -10.99 4.09
CA ALA A 20 10.72 -12.05 4.63
C ALA A 20 12.15 -11.98 4.07
N SER A 21 12.30 -11.61 2.78
CA SER A 21 13.62 -11.43 2.16
C SER A 21 14.45 -10.29 2.80
N GLU A 22 13.80 -9.34 3.46
CA GLU A 22 14.40 -8.21 4.16
C GLU A 22 14.75 -8.49 5.63
N ARG A 23 14.78 -9.77 6.04
CA ARG A 23 15.07 -10.22 7.42
C ARG A 23 14.08 -9.72 8.47
N ASN A 24 12.79 -9.63 8.10
CA ASN A 24 11.72 -9.40 9.04
C ASN A 24 11.19 -10.74 9.59
N ASP A 25 10.71 -10.73 10.84
CA ASP A 25 9.98 -11.84 11.45
C ASP A 25 8.50 -11.74 11.07
N ILE A 26 8.06 -12.57 10.13
CA ILE A 26 6.74 -12.50 9.54
C ILE A 26 5.85 -13.62 10.09
N THR A 27 4.67 -13.27 10.57
CA THR A 27 3.60 -14.22 10.86
C THR A 27 2.40 -13.93 9.95
N LEU A 28 2.01 -14.93 9.15
CA LEU A 28 0.89 -14.84 8.21
C LEU A 28 -0.35 -15.53 8.78
N ILE A 29 -1.50 -14.84 8.75
CA ILE A 29 -2.78 -15.36 9.22
C ILE A 29 -3.73 -15.52 8.03
N ASP A 30 -4.35 -16.68 7.90
CA ASP A 30 -5.45 -16.92 6.96
C ASP A 30 -6.40 -18.01 7.50
N LYS A 31 -7.63 -18.03 7.02
CA LYS A 31 -8.59 -19.10 7.30
C LYS A 31 -8.26 -20.37 6.49
N ASP A 32 -7.59 -20.23 5.36
CA ASP A 32 -7.21 -21.33 4.46
C ASP A 32 -5.83 -21.88 4.85
N SER A 33 -5.84 -23.00 5.55
CA SER A 33 -4.64 -23.69 5.99
C SER A 33 -3.76 -24.25 4.85
N ASN A 34 -4.35 -24.49 3.67
CA ASN A 34 -3.58 -25.00 2.52
C ASN A 34 -2.72 -23.89 1.94
N ARG A 35 -3.27 -22.68 1.78
CA ARG A 35 -2.49 -21.50 1.34
C ARG A 35 -1.36 -21.17 2.31
N LEU A 36 -1.63 -21.27 3.60
CA LEU A 36 -0.60 -21.03 4.62
C LEU A 36 0.54 -22.04 4.51
N ARG A 37 0.22 -23.32 4.29
CA ARG A 37 1.22 -24.38 4.12
C ARG A 37 2.07 -24.15 2.88
N GLU A 38 1.44 -23.86 1.74
CA GLU A 38 2.15 -23.59 0.48
C GLU A 38 3.16 -22.43 0.61
N LEU A 39 2.81 -21.39 1.36
CA LEU A 39 3.70 -20.25 1.60
C LEU A 39 4.80 -20.61 2.61
N GLN A 40 4.48 -21.33 3.67
CA GLN A 40 5.44 -21.77 4.68
C GLN A 40 6.49 -22.73 4.13
N ASP A 41 6.12 -23.59 3.15
CA ASP A 41 7.06 -24.50 2.49
C ASP A 41 8.11 -23.77 1.63
N ARG A 42 7.83 -22.52 1.25
CA ARG A 42 8.68 -21.70 0.38
C ARG A 42 9.39 -20.55 1.09
N LEU A 43 8.83 -20.09 2.19
CA LEU A 43 9.27 -18.90 2.90
C LEU A 43 9.57 -19.22 4.37
N ASP A 44 10.58 -18.56 4.92
CA ASP A 44 10.87 -18.63 6.36
C ASP A 44 9.92 -17.69 7.11
N ILE A 45 8.69 -18.14 7.34
CA ILE A 45 7.63 -17.37 8.00
C ILE A 45 6.84 -18.23 8.99
N GLY A 46 6.34 -17.62 10.05
CA GLY A 46 5.32 -18.21 10.90
C GLY A 46 3.92 -18.18 10.24
N THR A 47 3.09 -19.17 10.56
CA THR A 47 1.71 -19.21 10.04
C THR A 47 0.71 -19.53 11.14
N VAL A 48 -0.47 -18.90 11.09
CA VAL A 48 -1.57 -19.14 12.04
C VAL A 48 -2.88 -19.28 11.28
N ALA A 49 -3.49 -20.47 11.31
CA ALA A 49 -4.80 -20.68 10.72
C ALA A 49 -5.90 -20.10 11.61
N GLY A 50 -6.78 -19.27 11.02
CA GLY A 50 -7.92 -18.68 11.70
C GLY A 50 -8.39 -17.36 11.10
N HIS A 51 -9.45 -16.82 11.70
CA HIS A 51 -9.96 -15.49 11.30
C HIS A 51 -9.10 -14.39 11.93
N GLY A 52 -8.51 -13.54 11.09
CA GLY A 52 -7.59 -12.50 11.53
C GLY A 52 -8.22 -11.36 12.36
N SER A 53 -9.56 -11.28 12.41
CA SER A 53 -10.26 -10.36 13.31
C SER A 53 -10.46 -10.93 14.72
N HIS A 54 -10.13 -12.20 14.98
CA HIS A 54 -10.33 -12.82 16.28
C HIS A 54 -9.13 -12.57 17.20
N PRO A 55 -9.35 -12.01 18.41
CA PRO A 55 -8.27 -11.70 19.36
C PRO A 55 -7.36 -12.88 19.67
N GLY A 56 -7.93 -14.08 19.89
CA GLY A 56 -7.14 -15.29 20.18
C GLY A 56 -6.29 -15.76 19.01
N VAL A 57 -6.66 -15.43 17.76
CA VAL A 57 -5.86 -15.72 16.58
C VAL A 57 -4.68 -14.76 16.49
N LEU A 58 -4.94 -13.48 16.74
CA LEU A 58 -3.89 -12.44 16.78
C LEU A 58 -2.89 -12.70 17.92
N ALA A 59 -3.37 -13.11 19.09
CA ALA A 59 -2.50 -13.49 20.21
C ALA A 59 -1.56 -14.63 19.82
N ARG A 60 -2.09 -15.72 19.21
CA ARG A 60 -1.24 -16.84 18.73
C ARG A 60 -0.24 -16.44 17.65
N ALA A 61 -0.57 -15.41 16.86
CA ALA A 61 0.33 -14.84 15.86
C ALA A 61 1.41 -13.94 16.46
N GLY A 62 1.41 -13.74 17.80
CA GLY A 62 2.39 -12.92 18.50
C GLY A 62 2.09 -11.42 18.45
N ALA A 63 0.80 -11.04 18.46
CA ALA A 63 0.39 -9.63 18.42
C ALA A 63 0.87 -8.81 19.62
N GLU A 64 1.20 -9.46 20.74
CA GLU A 64 1.73 -8.81 21.95
C GLU A 64 3.06 -8.08 21.70
N ASP A 65 3.89 -8.63 20.81
CA ASP A 65 5.21 -8.08 20.50
C ASP A 65 5.29 -7.53 19.06
N ALA A 66 4.19 -7.57 18.31
CA ALA A 66 4.19 -7.14 16.92
C ALA A 66 4.36 -5.62 16.80
N GLU A 67 5.30 -5.19 15.98
CA GLU A 67 5.54 -3.78 15.67
C GLU A 67 4.60 -3.26 14.59
N MET A 68 4.09 -4.17 13.74
CA MET A 68 3.22 -3.81 12.62
C MET A 68 2.18 -4.91 12.37
N LEU A 69 0.95 -4.48 12.05
CA LEU A 69 -0.10 -5.34 11.52
C LEU A 69 -0.53 -4.82 10.15
N ILE A 70 -0.58 -5.73 9.17
CA ILE A 70 -1.00 -5.44 7.80
C ILE A 70 -2.21 -6.32 7.47
N ALA A 71 -3.40 -5.74 7.42
CA ALA A 71 -4.64 -6.44 7.12
C ALA A 71 -5.03 -6.25 5.64
N VAL A 72 -4.93 -7.33 4.85
CA VAL A 72 -5.11 -7.31 3.39
C VAL A 72 -6.01 -8.45 2.89
N THR A 73 -7.00 -8.83 3.70
CA THR A 73 -8.00 -9.81 3.31
C THR A 73 -8.92 -9.27 2.21
N ASP A 74 -9.84 -10.09 1.75
CA ASP A 74 -10.89 -9.73 0.79
C ASP A 74 -12.10 -9.00 1.41
N SER A 75 -12.13 -8.81 2.74
CA SER A 75 -13.18 -8.06 3.47
C SER A 75 -12.60 -6.84 4.17
N ASP A 76 -13.14 -5.67 3.82
CA ASP A 76 -12.78 -4.40 4.45
C ASP A 76 -13.11 -4.42 5.95
N GLU A 77 -14.25 -5.03 6.32
CA GLU A 77 -14.70 -5.15 7.72
C GLU A 77 -13.73 -6.00 8.56
N ILE A 78 -13.25 -7.12 8.00
CA ILE A 78 -12.24 -7.96 8.69
C ILE A 78 -10.94 -7.17 8.87
N ASN A 79 -10.52 -6.42 7.85
CA ASN A 79 -9.32 -5.61 7.90
C ASN A 79 -9.42 -4.49 8.95
N MET A 80 -10.57 -3.79 9.01
CA MET A 80 -10.84 -2.76 10.02
C MET A 80 -10.88 -3.35 11.43
N VAL A 81 -11.60 -4.47 11.64
CA VAL A 81 -11.69 -5.11 12.94
C VAL A 81 -10.35 -5.67 13.41
N ALA A 82 -9.55 -6.25 12.51
CA ALA A 82 -8.20 -6.72 12.84
C ALA A 82 -7.31 -5.58 13.36
N CYS A 83 -7.33 -4.42 12.70
CA CYS A 83 -6.63 -3.22 13.15
C CYS A 83 -7.16 -2.70 14.48
N GLN A 84 -8.49 -2.70 14.68
CA GLN A 84 -9.10 -2.29 15.93
C GLN A 84 -8.67 -3.18 17.09
N VAL A 85 -8.69 -4.49 16.92
CA VAL A 85 -8.25 -5.46 17.94
C VAL A 85 -6.77 -5.30 18.24
N ALA A 86 -5.93 -5.17 17.21
CA ALA A 86 -4.49 -4.95 17.34
C ALA A 86 -4.19 -3.67 18.15
N HIS A 87 -4.95 -2.61 17.93
CA HIS A 87 -4.82 -1.37 18.70
C HIS A 87 -5.27 -1.54 20.14
N SER A 88 -6.51 -2.02 20.34
CA SER A 88 -7.18 -1.98 21.65
C SER A 88 -6.62 -2.99 22.65
N MET A 89 -6.22 -4.18 22.17
CA MET A 89 -5.77 -5.27 23.03
C MET A 89 -4.26 -5.41 23.07
N PHE A 90 -3.58 -5.17 21.95
CA PHE A 90 -2.15 -5.45 21.83
C PHE A 90 -1.30 -4.19 21.69
N ARG A 91 -1.93 -3.03 21.48
CA ARG A 91 -1.23 -1.74 21.31
C ARG A 91 -0.20 -1.75 20.18
N THR A 92 -0.44 -2.57 19.15
CA THR A 92 0.45 -2.64 17.98
C THR A 92 0.69 -1.24 17.42
N PRO A 93 1.96 -0.79 17.28
CA PRO A 93 2.28 0.59 16.95
C PRO A 93 1.80 1.04 15.58
N THR A 94 1.94 0.18 14.56
CA THR A 94 1.59 0.50 13.18
C THR A 94 0.54 -0.47 12.64
N ARG A 95 -0.54 0.06 12.09
CA ARG A 95 -1.65 -0.71 11.54
C ARG A 95 -1.96 -0.23 10.14
N ILE A 96 -1.86 -1.14 9.19
CA ILE A 96 -2.11 -0.89 7.77
C ILE A 96 -3.31 -1.74 7.36
N ALA A 97 -4.29 -1.16 6.69
CA ALA A 97 -5.45 -1.89 6.21
C ALA A 97 -5.73 -1.61 4.73
N ARG A 98 -6.08 -2.69 4.02
CA ARG A 98 -6.68 -2.58 2.70
C ARG A 98 -8.17 -2.28 2.85
N ILE A 99 -8.61 -1.13 2.32
CA ILE A 99 -10.01 -0.71 2.28
C ILE A 99 -10.34 -0.34 0.83
N ARG A 100 -11.26 -1.09 0.22
CA ARG A 100 -11.62 -0.93 -1.19
C ARG A 100 -12.91 -0.13 -1.38
N SER A 101 -13.85 -0.31 -0.45
CA SER A 101 -15.17 0.29 -0.56
C SER A 101 -15.10 1.80 -0.41
N HIS A 102 -15.58 2.51 -1.43
CA HIS A 102 -15.71 3.96 -1.40
C HIS A 102 -16.68 4.41 -0.30
N ALA A 103 -17.65 3.57 0.07
CA ALA A 103 -18.57 3.83 1.18
C ALA A 103 -17.84 4.06 2.52
N TYR A 104 -16.66 3.47 2.72
CA TYR A 104 -15.82 3.73 3.89
C TYR A 104 -14.84 4.88 3.64
N THR A 105 -14.11 4.86 2.50
CA THR A 105 -13.01 5.80 2.27
C THR A 105 -13.46 7.26 2.12
N GLN A 106 -14.71 7.52 1.74
CA GLN A 106 -15.28 8.88 1.72
C GLN A 106 -15.48 9.49 3.12
N HIS A 107 -15.43 8.69 4.17
CA HIS A 107 -15.63 9.12 5.56
C HIS A 107 -14.31 9.05 6.34
N ALA A 108 -13.43 10.03 6.13
CA ALA A 108 -12.10 10.06 6.78
C ALA A 108 -12.17 10.00 8.32
N SER A 109 -13.25 10.50 8.92
CA SER A 109 -13.47 10.45 10.38
C SER A 109 -13.60 9.03 10.94
N LEU A 110 -13.97 8.04 10.12
CA LEU A 110 -13.97 6.64 10.52
C LEU A 110 -12.58 6.09 10.86
N PHE A 111 -11.55 6.67 10.27
CA PHE A 111 -10.15 6.20 10.42
C PHE A 111 -9.37 7.05 11.41
N SER A 112 -10.06 7.52 12.45
CA SER A 112 -9.44 8.21 13.57
C SER A 112 -9.02 7.24 14.67
N LYS A 113 -8.20 7.71 15.61
CA LYS A 113 -7.77 6.91 16.77
C LYS A 113 -8.92 6.50 17.68
N GLU A 114 -10.01 7.26 17.66
CA GLU A 114 -11.21 7.06 18.49
C GLU A 114 -12.20 6.07 17.85
N ALA A 115 -12.14 5.89 16.51
CA ALA A 115 -13.03 4.97 15.78
C ALA A 115 -12.28 3.73 15.31
N PHE A 116 -11.78 3.71 14.07
CA PHE A 116 -10.92 2.64 13.56
C PHE A 116 -9.49 3.14 13.43
N PRO A 117 -8.58 2.80 14.36
CA PRO A 117 -7.23 3.31 14.42
C PRO A 117 -6.34 2.66 13.37
N ILE A 118 -6.49 3.06 12.13
CA ILE A 118 -5.70 2.64 10.98
C ILE A 118 -4.75 3.77 10.61
N ASP A 119 -3.46 3.47 10.62
CA ASP A 119 -2.43 4.49 10.34
C ASP A 119 -2.23 4.70 8.84
N VAL A 120 -2.40 3.63 8.04
CA VAL A 120 -2.28 3.70 6.58
C VAL A 120 -3.39 2.89 5.92
N ILE A 121 -4.14 3.53 5.03
CA ILE A 121 -5.16 2.89 4.21
C ILE A 121 -4.59 2.63 2.82
N ILE A 122 -4.71 1.39 2.35
CA ILE A 122 -4.36 0.99 0.98
C ILE A 122 -5.65 0.69 0.22
N SER A 123 -5.91 1.46 -0.83
CA SER A 123 -6.96 1.19 -1.81
C SER A 123 -6.33 1.02 -3.18
N PRO A 124 -6.06 -0.22 -3.62
CA PRO A 124 -5.44 -0.48 -4.92
C PRO A 124 -6.23 0.11 -6.09
N GLU A 125 -7.55 0.08 -5.99
CA GLU A 125 -8.46 0.61 -6.99
C GLU A 125 -8.27 2.13 -7.15
N ASN A 126 -8.21 2.88 -6.04
CA ASN A 126 -7.97 4.33 -6.07
C ASN A 126 -6.56 4.66 -6.57
N LEU A 127 -5.55 3.86 -6.21
CA LEU A 127 -4.19 4.07 -6.70
C LEU A 127 -4.11 3.95 -8.22
N VAL A 128 -4.78 2.95 -8.81
CA VAL A 128 -4.83 2.74 -10.26
C VAL A 128 -5.63 3.86 -10.93
N THR A 129 -6.80 4.21 -10.40
CA THR A 129 -7.64 5.29 -10.94
C THR A 129 -6.89 6.62 -10.94
N ASN A 130 -6.29 7.00 -9.83
CA ASN A 130 -5.50 8.24 -9.72
C ASN A 130 -4.30 8.23 -10.68
N ALA A 131 -3.64 7.09 -10.87
CA ALA A 131 -2.54 6.98 -11.82
C ALA A 131 -3.02 7.19 -13.28
N ILE A 132 -4.18 6.63 -13.64
CA ILE A 132 -4.78 6.82 -14.97
C ILE A 132 -5.21 8.27 -15.16
N GLU A 133 -5.90 8.87 -14.18
CA GLU A 133 -6.32 10.28 -14.23
C GLU A 133 -5.13 11.21 -14.50
N ARG A 134 -4.03 11.02 -13.78
CA ARG A 134 -2.79 11.80 -14.01
C ARG A 134 -2.22 11.64 -15.41
N LEU A 135 -2.25 10.42 -15.96
CA LEU A 135 -1.79 10.21 -17.34
C LEU A 135 -2.71 10.87 -18.38
N ILE A 136 -4.01 11.00 -18.07
CA ILE A 136 -4.98 11.73 -18.93
C ILE A 136 -4.75 13.24 -18.83
N GLU A 137 -4.47 13.76 -17.64
CA GLU A 137 -4.15 15.19 -17.43
C GLU A 137 -2.86 15.62 -18.15
N TYR A 138 -1.90 14.68 -18.30
CA TYR A 138 -0.63 14.94 -19.01
C TYR A 138 -0.49 14.07 -20.25
N PRO A 139 -1.13 14.43 -21.38
CA PRO A 139 -1.08 13.64 -22.61
C PRO A 139 0.35 13.44 -23.11
N GLY A 140 0.71 12.19 -23.32
CA GLY A 140 2.08 11.80 -23.71
C GLY A 140 3.05 11.53 -22.55
N ALA A 141 2.61 11.73 -21.30
CA ALA A 141 3.39 11.26 -20.14
C ALA A 141 3.36 9.74 -20.07
N VAL A 142 4.48 9.15 -19.68
CA VAL A 142 4.61 7.73 -19.36
C VAL A 142 4.56 7.50 -17.84
N GLN A 143 4.83 8.55 -17.08
CA GLN A 143 4.77 8.53 -15.61
C GLN A 143 4.55 9.93 -15.07
N VAL A 144 3.71 10.05 -14.04
CA VAL A 144 3.51 11.29 -13.28
C VAL A 144 3.60 10.96 -11.79
N LEU A 145 4.51 11.61 -11.08
CA LEU A 145 4.70 11.45 -9.63
C LEU A 145 4.50 12.79 -8.93
N ASP A 146 3.70 12.79 -7.88
CA ASP A 146 3.50 13.96 -7.03
C ASP A 146 4.47 13.95 -5.86
N PHE A 147 4.96 15.14 -5.50
CA PHE A 147 5.76 15.41 -4.33
C PHE A 147 5.17 16.57 -3.52
N ALA A 148 5.42 16.56 -2.20
CA ALA A 148 4.98 17.61 -1.29
C ALA A 148 3.48 17.93 -1.41
N ASP A 149 2.64 16.90 -1.34
CA ASP A 149 1.17 17.01 -1.44
C ASP A 149 0.70 17.72 -2.73
N GLY A 150 1.28 17.36 -3.87
CA GLY A 150 0.93 17.91 -5.18
C GLY A 150 1.53 19.29 -5.49
N LYS A 151 2.38 19.84 -4.61
CA LYS A 151 3.05 21.14 -4.85
C LYS A 151 4.19 21.07 -5.88
N ALA A 152 4.72 19.88 -6.11
CA ALA A 152 5.70 19.60 -7.15
C ALA A 152 5.35 18.28 -7.84
N GLN A 153 5.61 18.20 -9.13
CA GLN A 153 5.34 17.01 -9.93
C GLN A 153 6.55 16.64 -10.77
N LEU A 154 6.83 15.34 -10.87
CA LEU A 154 7.77 14.80 -11.84
C LEU A 154 6.99 14.12 -12.97
N VAL A 155 7.11 14.67 -14.19
CA VAL A 155 6.44 14.13 -15.36
C VAL A 155 7.47 13.48 -16.28
N GLY A 156 7.42 12.16 -16.40
CA GLY A 156 8.23 11.39 -17.34
C GLY A 156 7.58 11.38 -18.71
N MET A 157 8.27 11.87 -19.72
CA MET A 157 7.79 11.90 -21.11
C MET A 157 8.77 11.20 -22.04
N LYS A 158 8.26 10.49 -23.05
CA LYS A 158 9.09 9.89 -24.08
C LYS A 158 9.28 10.89 -25.23
N ALA A 159 10.52 11.28 -25.46
CA ALA A 159 10.88 12.10 -26.63
C ALA A 159 10.92 11.22 -27.88
N TYR A 160 10.29 11.66 -28.97
CA TYR A 160 10.25 10.97 -30.26
C TYR A 160 11.16 11.67 -31.27
N HIS A 161 11.77 10.88 -32.14
CA HIS A 161 12.55 11.42 -33.25
C HIS A 161 11.67 12.34 -34.12
N GLY A 162 12.14 13.57 -34.38
CA GLY A 162 11.34 14.60 -35.06
C GLY A 162 10.39 15.40 -34.13
N GLY A 163 10.30 15.03 -32.85
CA GLY A 163 9.53 15.80 -31.86
C GLY A 163 10.24 17.09 -31.43
N PRO A 164 9.50 18.00 -30.77
CA PRO A 164 9.99 19.37 -30.46
C PRO A 164 11.16 19.41 -29.44
N MET A 165 11.43 18.28 -28.78
CA MET A 165 12.47 18.20 -27.77
C MET A 165 13.73 17.46 -28.26
N VAL A 166 13.67 16.76 -29.40
CA VAL A 166 14.79 15.97 -29.91
C VAL A 166 15.69 16.83 -30.80
N GLY A 167 17.01 16.76 -30.57
CA GLY A 167 18.01 17.51 -31.37
C GLY A 167 18.08 19.01 -31.07
N GLN A 168 17.43 19.47 -29.98
CA GLN A 168 17.45 20.88 -29.57
C GLN A 168 18.16 21.06 -28.23
N GLN A 169 18.71 22.26 -28.00
CA GLN A 169 19.26 22.61 -26.69
C GLN A 169 18.14 22.82 -25.66
N LEU A 170 18.34 22.40 -24.40
CA LEU A 170 17.36 22.56 -23.33
C LEU A 170 16.94 24.02 -23.10
N THR A 171 17.81 24.96 -23.42
CA THR A 171 17.52 26.43 -23.37
C THR A 171 16.41 26.84 -24.32
N GLU A 172 16.22 26.16 -25.46
CA GLU A 172 15.15 26.45 -26.41
C GLU A 172 13.77 26.02 -25.91
N ILE A 173 13.71 24.98 -25.09
CA ILE A 173 12.46 24.51 -24.45
C ILE A 173 11.90 25.62 -23.55
N ARG A 174 12.75 26.27 -22.78
CA ARG A 174 12.35 27.36 -21.87
C ARG A 174 11.85 28.59 -22.64
N LYS A 175 12.40 28.88 -23.82
CA LYS A 175 11.92 29.96 -24.69
C LYS A 175 10.54 29.69 -25.27
N ARG A 176 10.21 28.41 -25.54
CA ARG A 176 8.91 28.01 -26.09
C ARG A 176 7.80 27.92 -25.05
N MET A 177 8.16 27.72 -23.79
CA MET A 177 7.24 27.62 -22.66
C MET A 177 7.58 28.64 -21.54
N PRO A 178 7.53 29.93 -21.84
CA PRO A 178 8.02 30.97 -20.91
C PRO A 178 7.21 31.06 -19.62
N ASN A 179 5.96 30.59 -19.63
CA ASN A 179 5.04 30.64 -18.49
C ASN A 179 5.00 29.33 -17.68
N ALA A 180 5.78 28.31 -18.08
CA ALA A 180 5.82 27.05 -17.36
C ALA A 180 7.04 27.04 -16.42
N ASP A 181 6.79 26.95 -15.11
CA ASP A 181 7.86 26.77 -14.12
C ASP A 181 8.31 25.29 -14.10
N THR A 182 8.97 24.91 -15.19
CA THR A 182 9.47 23.53 -15.40
C THR A 182 10.98 23.50 -15.48
N ARG A 183 11.56 22.41 -15.00
CA ARG A 183 12.97 22.07 -15.17
C ARG A 183 13.06 20.68 -15.80
N VAL A 184 13.97 20.55 -16.76
CA VAL A 184 14.32 19.24 -17.32
C VAL A 184 15.47 18.68 -16.49
N ALA A 185 15.27 17.48 -15.96
CA ALA A 185 16.24 16.75 -15.13
C ALA A 185 16.79 15.52 -15.87
#